data_3a36696da6effe00c8097201e1ef1c33
#
_entry.id   3a36696da6effe00c8097201e1ef1c33
#
_cell.length_a   1.000
_cell.length_b   1.000
_cell.length_c   1.000
_cell.angle_alpha   90.00
_cell.angle_beta   90.00
_cell.angle_gamma   90.00
#
_symmetry.space_group_name_H-M   'P 1'
#
loop_
_entity.id
_entity.type
_entity.pdbx_description
1 polymer ?
#
loop_
_entity_poly.entity_id
_entity_poly.type
_entity_poly.pdbx_seq_one_letter_code
_entity_poly.pdbx_strand_id
1 'polypeptide(L)'
;NYLSIILYGAVFQCIAMAGNNFSRAQGNPKNAMISQLIGAGFNILFDYILICIFHMGMQGAAFATIGGQFLSALWQLAFLFGKRTIIPLNATLLKLQLNISKQIIQTGIPAFLMQISNSVLNIILNASLVKYGGDLALSAIGIVTSIQTLILMPITGLMQGQQPLISYNYGALKMERVKETLKYAIIGATMIALIGFIAVQFFTKSIVYMFNDEAD
;
A
#
# COMPACT_ATOMS: atom_id res chain seq x y z
N ASN A 1 20.03 -8.55 11.25
CA ASN A 1 19.86 -7.42 10.33
C ASN A 1 18.39 -7.25 9.95
N TYR A 2 17.79 -6.10 10.30
CA TYR A 2 16.37 -5.76 10.02
C TYR A 2 15.96 -5.99 8.56
N LEU A 3 16.77 -5.49 7.61
CA LEU A 3 16.52 -5.64 6.16
C LEU A 3 16.50 -7.11 5.70
N SER A 4 17.39 -7.95 6.22
CA SER A 4 17.40 -9.37 5.85
C SER A 4 16.12 -10.07 6.29
N ILE A 5 15.61 -9.73 7.47
CA ILE A 5 14.36 -10.31 8.00
C ILE A 5 13.18 -9.86 7.11
N ILE A 6 13.06 -8.57 6.79
CA ILE A 6 11.95 -8.06 5.94
C ILE A 6 11.98 -8.66 4.53
N LEU A 7 13.17 -8.90 3.97
CA LEU A 7 13.28 -9.53 2.64
C LEU A 7 12.63 -10.92 2.59
N TYR A 8 12.72 -11.71 3.66
CA TYR A 8 11.99 -12.98 3.74
C TYR A 8 10.48 -12.78 3.78
N GLY A 9 10.00 -11.67 4.36
CA GLY A 9 8.57 -11.31 4.37
C GLY A 9 8.03 -10.85 3.02
N ALA A 10 8.88 -10.44 2.08
CA ALA A 10 8.45 -9.92 0.78
C ALA A 10 7.58 -10.91 0.01
N VAL A 11 7.83 -12.22 0.14
CA VAL A 11 7.01 -13.27 -0.49
C VAL A 11 5.57 -13.22 0.04
N PHE A 12 5.40 -13.12 1.35
CA PHE A 12 4.08 -13.04 1.97
C PHE A 12 3.36 -11.74 1.60
N GLN A 13 4.09 -10.64 1.53
CA GLN A 13 3.56 -9.36 1.07
C GLN A 13 3.07 -9.44 -0.38
N CYS A 14 3.82 -10.05 -1.29
CA CYS A 14 3.39 -10.25 -2.67
C CYS A 14 2.13 -11.10 -2.76
N ILE A 15 2.04 -12.19 -2.00
CA ILE A 15 0.86 -13.07 -1.97
C ILE A 15 -0.35 -12.30 -1.41
N ALA A 16 -0.19 -11.57 -0.30
CA ALA A 16 -1.26 -10.77 0.29
C ALA A 16 -1.76 -9.69 -0.68
N MET A 17 -0.83 -8.99 -1.35
CA MET A 17 -1.16 -7.92 -2.30
C MET A 17 -1.89 -8.46 -3.54
N ALA A 18 -1.40 -9.55 -4.11
CA ALA A 18 -2.06 -10.24 -5.23
C ALA A 18 -3.46 -10.74 -4.82
N GLY A 19 -3.58 -11.41 -3.68
CA GLY A 19 -4.84 -11.91 -3.15
C GLY A 19 -5.86 -10.79 -2.89
N ASN A 20 -5.42 -9.64 -2.34
CA ASN A 20 -6.26 -8.45 -2.15
C ASN A 20 -6.81 -7.93 -3.47
N ASN A 21 -5.97 -7.85 -4.51
CA ASN A 21 -6.41 -7.41 -5.84
C ASN A 21 -7.38 -8.41 -6.47
N PHE A 22 -7.14 -9.71 -6.34
CA PHE A 22 -8.07 -10.75 -6.78
C PHE A 22 -9.42 -10.68 -6.06
N SER A 23 -9.42 -10.47 -4.74
CA SER A 23 -10.65 -10.32 -3.96
C SER A 23 -11.49 -9.12 -4.43
N ARG A 24 -10.82 -7.99 -4.71
CA ARG A 24 -11.48 -6.79 -5.25
C ARG A 24 -12.01 -7.02 -6.67
N ALA A 25 -11.23 -7.67 -7.54
CA ALA A 25 -11.62 -7.99 -8.91
C ALA A 25 -12.84 -8.92 -8.96
N GLN A 26 -12.99 -9.80 -7.98
CA GLN A 26 -14.17 -10.67 -7.82
C GLN A 26 -15.38 -9.96 -7.19
N GLY A 27 -15.33 -8.64 -6.97
CA GLY A 27 -16.42 -7.89 -6.36
C GLY A 27 -16.55 -8.06 -4.85
N ASN A 28 -15.50 -8.57 -4.18
CA ASN A 28 -15.49 -8.73 -2.73
C ASN A 28 -14.41 -7.85 -2.05
N PRO A 29 -14.55 -6.51 -2.11
CA PRO A 29 -13.60 -5.60 -1.48
C PRO A 29 -13.57 -5.71 0.05
N LYS A 30 -14.67 -6.18 0.67
CA LYS A 30 -14.73 -6.42 2.12
C LYS A 30 -13.71 -7.45 2.57
N ASN A 31 -13.51 -8.53 1.79
CA ASN A 31 -12.52 -9.55 2.11
C ASN A 31 -11.08 -8.98 2.05
N ALA A 32 -10.79 -8.14 1.06
CA ALA A 32 -9.49 -7.46 0.97
C ALA A 32 -9.26 -6.52 2.17
N MET A 33 -10.29 -5.78 2.58
CA MET A 33 -10.23 -4.91 3.77
C MET A 33 -9.97 -5.72 5.05
N ILE A 34 -10.72 -6.82 5.27
CA ILE A 34 -10.56 -7.69 6.45
C ILE A 34 -9.14 -8.25 6.51
N SER A 35 -8.59 -8.72 5.38
CA SER A 35 -7.21 -9.20 5.30
C SER A 35 -6.19 -8.15 5.76
N GLN A 36 -6.35 -6.90 5.31
CA GLN A 36 -5.46 -5.81 5.71
C GLN A 36 -5.62 -5.45 7.19
N LEU A 37 -6.86 -5.44 7.70
CA LEU A 37 -7.11 -5.17 9.13
C LEU A 37 -6.54 -6.27 10.03
N ILE A 38 -6.64 -7.54 9.63
CA ILE A 38 -6.02 -8.65 10.36
C ILE A 38 -4.49 -8.48 10.40
N GLY A 39 -3.87 -8.18 9.25
CA GLY A 39 -2.43 -7.97 9.18
C GLY A 39 -1.96 -6.77 10.00
N ALA A 40 -2.66 -5.65 9.92
CA ALA A 40 -2.34 -4.45 10.69
C ALA A 40 -2.58 -4.65 12.20
N GLY A 41 -3.70 -5.26 12.58
CA GLY A 41 -3.99 -5.56 13.98
C GLY A 41 -2.97 -6.50 14.62
N PHE A 42 -2.56 -7.53 13.87
CA PHE A 42 -1.49 -8.42 14.33
C PHE A 42 -0.15 -7.67 14.46
N ASN A 43 0.20 -6.86 13.48
CA ASN A 43 1.43 -6.07 13.52
C ASN A 43 1.47 -5.17 14.76
N ILE A 44 0.43 -4.38 15.01
CA ILE A 44 0.34 -3.48 16.19
C ILE A 44 0.46 -4.26 17.50
N LEU A 45 -0.26 -5.38 17.64
CA LEU A 45 -0.23 -6.22 18.83
C LEU A 45 1.16 -6.81 19.08
N PHE A 46 1.77 -7.37 18.03
CA PHE A 46 3.06 -8.02 18.15
C PHE A 46 4.21 -7.02 18.22
N ASP A 47 4.09 -5.84 17.65
CA ASP A 47 5.04 -4.74 17.88
C ASP A 47 5.10 -4.41 19.37
N TYR A 48 3.94 -4.24 20.02
CA TYR A 48 3.91 -3.98 21.45
C TYR A 48 4.55 -5.13 22.26
N ILE A 49 4.18 -6.37 21.95
CA ILE A 49 4.70 -7.56 22.68
C ILE A 49 6.21 -7.71 22.46
N LEU A 50 6.68 -7.67 21.21
CA LEU A 50 8.07 -7.96 20.89
C LEU A 50 9.02 -6.81 21.25
N ILE A 51 8.55 -5.55 21.15
CA ILE A 51 9.37 -4.39 21.48
C ILE A 51 9.32 -4.08 22.96
N CYS A 52 8.13 -4.00 23.56
CA CYS A 52 7.96 -3.55 24.95
C CYS A 52 8.14 -4.67 25.97
N ILE A 53 7.67 -5.91 25.70
CA ILE A 53 7.74 -7.02 26.66
C ILE A 53 9.04 -7.82 26.48
N PHE A 54 9.36 -8.21 25.23
CA PHE A 54 10.55 -9.01 24.95
C PHE A 54 11.81 -8.17 24.70
N HIS A 55 11.71 -6.85 24.64
CA HIS A 55 12.83 -5.90 24.41
C HIS A 55 13.67 -6.21 23.16
N MET A 56 13.07 -6.79 22.13
CA MET A 56 13.76 -7.17 20.89
C MET A 56 14.10 -5.98 19.97
N GLY A 57 13.66 -4.77 20.31
CA GLY A 57 13.95 -3.55 19.53
C GLY A 57 13.53 -3.66 18.07
N MET A 58 14.39 -3.23 17.16
CA MET A 58 14.13 -3.24 15.70
C MET A 58 13.92 -4.64 15.10
N GLN A 59 14.47 -5.68 15.71
CA GLN A 59 14.23 -7.05 15.24
C GLN A 59 12.80 -7.49 15.55
N GLY A 60 12.27 -7.11 16.72
CA GLY A 60 10.89 -7.36 17.09
C GLY A 60 9.91 -6.73 16.10
N ALA A 61 10.14 -5.46 15.71
CA ALA A 61 9.35 -4.78 14.68
C ALA A 61 9.36 -5.51 13.33
N ALA A 62 10.53 -6.04 12.91
CA ALA A 62 10.62 -6.81 11.69
C ALA A 62 9.78 -8.10 11.75
N PHE A 63 9.85 -8.84 12.85
CA PHE A 63 9.07 -10.07 13.03
C PHE A 63 7.56 -9.80 13.10
N ALA A 64 7.14 -8.74 13.79
CA ALA A 64 5.73 -8.34 13.83
C ALA A 64 5.20 -7.99 12.43
N THR A 65 6.00 -7.25 11.65
CA THR A 65 5.64 -6.89 10.26
C THR A 65 5.48 -8.13 9.39
N ILE A 66 6.43 -9.06 9.42
CA ILE A 66 6.34 -10.31 8.63
C ILE A 66 5.15 -11.16 9.10
N GLY A 67 4.93 -11.25 10.41
CA GLY A 67 3.78 -11.98 10.97
C GLY A 67 2.45 -11.43 10.48
N GLY A 68 2.30 -10.10 10.44
CA GLY A 68 1.13 -9.43 9.89
C GLY A 68 0.94 -9.71 8.39
N GLN A 69 2.02 -9.66 7.61
CA GLN A 69 2.00 -9.99 6.18
C GLN A 69 1.65 -11.46 5.95
N PHE A 70 2.21 -12.36 6.74
CA PHE A 70 1.93 -13.79 6.70
C PHE A 70 0.45 -14.09 6.98
N LEU A 71 -0.13 -13.50 8.03
CA LEU A 71 -1.55 -13.67 8.34
C LEU A 71 -2.46 -13.11 7.25
N SER A 72 -2.13 -11.95 6.70
CA SER A 72 -2.84 -11.40 5.55
C SER A 72 -2.78 -12.33 4.35
N ALA A 73 -1.61 -12.91 4.06
CA ALA A 73 -1.43 -13.88 2.97
C ALA A 73 -2.24 -15.16 3.20
N LEU A 74 -2.19 -15.70 4.42
CA LEU A 74 -2.99 -16.89 4.80
C LEU A 74 -4.49 -16.65 4.64
N TRP A 75 -4.98 -15.49 5.11
CA TRP A 75 -6.38 -15.12 4.95
C TRP A 75 -6.80 -15.08 3.48
N GLN A 76 -5.97 -14.48 2.62
CA GLN A 76 -6.26 -14.41 1.20
C GLN A 76 -6.18 -15.78 0.52
N LEU A 77 -5.21 -16.61 0.87
CA LEU A 77 -5.14 -17.98 0.37
C LEU A 77 -6.38 -18.80 0.81
N ALA A 78 -6.76 -18.69 2.08
CA ALA A 78 -7.97 -19.36 2.58
C ALA A 78 -9.24 -18.90 1.84
N PHE A 79 -9.33 -17.63 1.47
CA PHE A 79 -10.41 -17.13 0.64
C PHE A 79 -10.37 -17.68 -0.77
N LEU A 80 -9.20 -17.69 -1.43
CA LEU A 80 -9.03 -18.15 -2.82
C LEU A 80 -9.26 -19.63 -2.99
N PHE A 81 -8.89 -20.46 -1.99
CA PHE A 81 -9.17 -21.90 -1.96
C PHE A 81 -10.55 -22.23 -1.37
N GLY A 82 -11.23 -21.25 -0.81
CA GLY A 82 -12.53 -21.41 -0.17
C GLY A 82 -13.69 -21.46 -1.17
N LYS A 83 -14.85 -21.94 -0.69
CA LYS A 83 -16.11 -22.00 -1.48
C LYS A 83 -16.74 -20.63 -1.77
N ARG A 84 -16.19 -19.54 -1.23
CA ARG A 84 -16.71 -18.16 -1.37
C ARG A 84 -16.11 -17.40 -2.55
N THR A 85 -15.14 -17.98 -3.22
CA THR A 85 -14.53 -17.42 -4.43
C THR A 85 -15.37 -17.72 -5.67
N ILE A 86 -15.52 -16.75 -6.57
CA ILE A 86 -16.22 -16.93 -7.85
C ILE A 86 -15.36 -17.76 -8.81
N ILE A 87 -14.05 -17.61 -8.71
CA ILE A 87 -13.08 -18.33 -9.54
C ILE A 87 -12.25 -19.24 -8.62
N PRO A 88 -12.64 -20.52 -8.44
CA PRO A 88 -11.88 -21.41 -7.59
C PRO A 88 -10.52 -21.73 -8.22
N LEU A 89 -9.48 -21.67 -7.40
CA LEU A 89 -8.15 -22.11 -7.82
C LEU A 89 -8.12 -23.63 -7.91
N ASN A 90 -8.06 -24.16 -9.14
CA ASN A 90 -7.83 -25.56 -9.41
C ASN A 90 -6.37 -25.80 -9.78
N ALA A 91 -5.82 -26.95 -9.39
CA ALA A 91 -4.45 -27.33 -9.71
C ALA A 91 -4.16 -27.33 -11.23
N THR A 92 -5.17 -27.52 -12.05
CA THR A 92 -5.10 -27.42 -13.51
C THR A 92 -4.81 -26.02 -14.03
N LEU A 93 -5.14 -24.97 -13.24
CA LEU A 93 -4.90 -23.56 -13.58
C LEU A 93 -3.46 -23.11 -13.24
N LEU A 94 -2.69 -23.94 -12.53
CA LEU A 94 -1.29 -23.67 -12.21
C LEU A 94 -0.34 -23.89 -13.40
N LYS A 95 -0.83 -24.35 -14.55
CA LYS A 95 -0.03 -24.45 -15.77
C LYS A 95 0.30 -23.05 -16.27
N LEU A 96 1.59 -22.71 -16.24
CA LEU A 96 2.12 -21.45 -16.79
C LEU A 96 1.82 -21.41 -18.32
N GLN A 97 0.99 -20.45 -18.71
CA GLN A 97 0.74 -20.16 -20.11
C GLN A 97 1.57 -18.92 -20.51
N LEU A 98 2.57 -19.12 -21.36
CA LEU A 98 3.52 -18.07 -21.77
C LEU A 98 2.82 -16.81 -22.30
N ASN A 99 1.73 -16.97 -23.06
CA ASN A 99 0.99 -15.81 -23.60
C ASN A 99 0.33 -14.98 -22.50
N ILE A 100 -0.26 -15.62 -21.49
CA ILE A 100 -0.88 -14.92 -20.35
C ILE A 100 0.20 -14.27 -19.50
N SER A 101 1.29 -15.00 -19.21
CA SER A 101 2.42 -14.46 -18.46
C SER A 101 3.04 -13.22 -19.13
N LYS A 102 3.16 -13.25 -20.47
CA LYS A 102 3.64 -12.10 -21.23
C LYS A 102 2.73 -10.87 -21.08
N GLN A 103 1.41 -11.07 -21.16
CA GLN A 103 0.44 -9.99 -20.99
C GLN A 103 0.49 -9.40 -19.56
N ILE A 104 0.62 -10.25 -18.54
CA ILE A 104 0.77 -9.82 -17.14
C ILE A 104 2.04 -8.96 -16.99
N ILE A 105 3.17 -9.42 -17.50
CA ILE A 105 4.43 -8.68 -17.45
C ILE A 105 4.31 -7.35 -18.18
N GLN A 106 3.77 -7.35 -19.41
CA GLN A 106 3.60 -6.11 -20.18
C GLN A 106 2.73 -5.08 -19.45
N THR A 107 1.68 -5.53 -18.78
CA THR A 107 0.79 -4.65 -17.99
C THR A 107 1.49 -4.15 -16.71
N GLY A 108 2.39 -4.94 -16.13
CA GLY A 108 3.12 -4.59 -14.92
C GLY A 108 4.33 -3.67 -15.15
N ILE A 109 4.94 -3.69 -16.35
CA ILE A 109 6.13 -2.88 -16.67
C ILE A 109 5.97 -1.40 -16.36
N PRO A 110 4.89 -0.70 -16.74
CA PRO A 110 4.73 0.72 -16.43
C PRO A 110 4.74 1.01 -14.93
N ALA A 111 4.05 0.19 -14.14
CA ALA A 111 4.03 0.35 -12.69
C ALA A 111 5.40 0.07 -12.06
N PHE A 112 6.13 -0.91 -12.57
CA PHE A 112 7.49 -1.24 -12.15
C PHE A 112 8.47 -0.10 -12.44
N LEU A 113 8.44 0.45 -13.67
CA LEU A 113 9.28 1.58 -14.06
C LEU A 113 8.98 2.83 -13.21
N MET A 114 7.70 3.09 -12.92
CA MET A 114 7.30 4.19 -12.05
C MET A 114 7.87 4.01 -10.63
N GLN A 115 7.84 2.79 -10.10
CA GLN A 115 8.37 2.50 -8.77
C GLN A 115 9.90 2.63 -8.71
N ILE A 116 10.61 2.18 -9.75
CA ILE A 116 12.07 2.39 -9.86
C ILE A 116 12.38 3.88 -9.92
N SER A 117 11.68 4.63 -10.76
CA SER A 117 11.89 6.08 -10.89
C SER A 117 11.70 6.80 -9.55
N ASN A 118 10.67 6.46 -8.78
CA ASN A 118 10.45 7.00 -7.45
C ASN A 118 11.59 6.62 -6.50
N SER A 119 12.09 5.39 -6.55
CA SER A 119 13.20 4.95 -5.70
C SER A 119 14.50 5.69 -6.02
N VAL A 120 14.83 5.83 -7.31
CA VAL A 120 16.00 6.57 -7.77
C VAL A 120 15.91 8.05 -7.37
N LEU A 121 14.74 8.65 -7.57
CA LEU A 121 14.49 10.04 -7.17
C LEU A 121 14.71 10.25 -5.67
N ASN A 122 14.19 9.36 -4.82
CA ASN A 122 14.40 9.43 -3.38
C ASN A 122 15.87 9.29 -2.99
N ILE A 123 16.62 8.38 -3.64
CA ILE A 123 18.07 8.22 -3.39
C ILE A 123 18.83 9.49 -3.74
N ILE A 124 18.59 10.06 -4.93
CA ILE A 124 19.26 11.27 -5.40
C ILE A 124 18.90 12.46 -4.51
N LEU A 125 17.61 12.59 -4.17
CA LEU A 125 17.11 13.69 -3.34
C LEU A 125 17.73 13.64 -1.94
N ASN A 126 17.71 12.47 -1.28
CA ASN A 126 18.30 12.32 0.05
C ASN A 126 19.83 12.55 0.02
N ALA A 127 20.54 12.03 -0.98
CA ALA A 127 21.97 12.27 -1.12
C ALA A 127 22.30 13.75 -1.32
N SER A 128 21.49 14.46 -2.11
CA SER A 128 21.64 15.91 -2.35
C SER A 128 21.33 16.72 -1.09
N LEU A 129 20.28 16.36 -0.36
CA LEU A 129 19.91 17.04 0.89
C LEU A 129 21.01 16.89 1.96
N VAL A 130 21.55 15.70 2.15
CA VAL A 130 22.67 15.48 3.08
C VAL A 130 23.87 16.31 2.68
N LYS A 131 24.20 16.34 1.37
CA LYS A 131 25.38 17.05 0.87
C LYS A 131 25.30 18.59 1.00
N TYR A 132 24.13 19.17 0.73
CA TYR A 132 23.96 20.61 0.64
C TYR A 132 23.20 21.22 1.82
N GLY A 133 22.36 20.47 2.51
CA GLY A 133 21.50 20.98 3.58
C GLY A 133 21.75 20.35 4.97
N GLY A 134 22.61 19.33 5.03
CA GLY A 134 22.91 18.65 6.28
C GLY A 134 21.72 17.87 6.87
N ASP A 135 21.85 17.50 8.15
CA ASP A 135 20.86 16.66 8.85
C ASP A 135 19.52 17.36 9.04
N LEU A 136 19.54 18.69 9.16
CA LEU A 136 18.32 19.50 9.35
C LEU A 136 17.43 19.47 8.10
N ALA A 137 18.01 19.56 6.90
CA ALA A 137 17.27 19.45 5.66
C ALA A 137 16.71 18.03 5.45
N LEU A 138 17.45 16.99 5.87
CA LEU A 138 16.99 15.62 5.82
C LEU A 138 15.81 15.39 6.76
N SER A 139 15.84 15.94 7.96
CA SER A 139 14.74 15.87 8.92
C SER A 139 13.50 16.60 8.40
N ALA A 140 13.68 17.80 7.85
CA ALA A 140 12.58 18.58 7.28
C ALA A 140 11.86 17.83 6.14
N ILE A 141 12.61 17.24 5.20
CA ILE A 141 11.98 16.47 4.10
C ILE A 141 11.31 15.20 4.61
N GLY A 142 11.81 14.60 5.70
CA GLY A 142 11.19 13.48 6.37
C GLY A 142 9.78 13.82 6.89
N ILE A 143 9.63 15.00 7.52
CA ILE A 143 8.33 15.50 7.97
C ILE A 143 7.40 15.77 6.78
N VAL A 144 7.89 16.44 5.74
CA VAL A 144 7.11 16.74 4.53
C VAL A 144 6.61 15.45 3.86
N THR A 145 7.47 14.45 3.69
CA THR A 145 7.10 13.17 3.08
C THR A 145 6.10 12.38 3.94
N SER A 146 6.20 12.47 5.26
CA SER A 146 5.24 11.86 6.18
C SER A 146 3.85 12.49 6.03
N ILE A 147 3.77 13.81 6.02
CA ILE A 147 2.52 14.55 5.82
C ILE A 147 1.93 14.23 4.43
N GLN A 148 2.76 14.26 3.39
CA GLN A 148 2.35 13.91 2.03
C GLN A 148 1.76 12.49 1.96
N THR A 149 2.40 11.53 2.63
CA THR A 149 1.93 10.14 2.69
C THR A 149 0.56 10.05 3.36
N LEU A 150 0.35 10.76 4.48
CA LEU A 150 -0.95 10.80 5.16
C LEU A 150 -2.08 11.34 4.28
N ILE A 151 -1.80 12.37 3.47
CA ILE A 151 -2.78 12.94 2.52
C ILE A 151 -3.03 11.98 1.35
N LEU A 152 -1.99 11.31 0.84
CA LEU A 152 -2.11 10.42 -0.31
C LEU A 152 -2.73 9.05 0.03
N MET A 153 -2.64 8.59 1.27
CA MET A 153 -3.22 7.29 1.69
C MET A 153 -4.72 7.17 1.40
N PRO A 154 -5.60 8.12 1.77
CA PRO A 154 -7.02 8.03 1.42
C PRO A 154 -7.27 8.09 -0.09
N ILE A 155 -6.47 8.86 -0.84
CA ILE A 155 -6.56 8.95 -2.31
C ILE A 155 -6.22 7.60 -2.95
N THR A 156 -5.15 6.95 -2.50
CA THR A 156 -4.79 5.61 -2.98
C THR A 156 -5.85 4.57 -2.63
N GLY A 157 -6.47 4.69 -1.46
CA GLY A 157 -7.63 3.87 -1.07
C GLY A 157 -8.81 4.04 -2.02
N LEU A 158 -9.13 5.28 -2.36
CA LEU A 158 -10.18 5.61 -3.35
C LEU A 158 -9.86 5.01 -4.72
N MET A 159 -8.61 5.14 -5.19
CA MET A 159 -8.16 4.57 -6.45
C MET A 159 -8.27 3.04 -6.48
N GLN A 160 -7.91 2.37 -5.39
CA GLN A 160 -8.05 0.92 -5.27
C GLN A 160 -9.52 0.46 -5.25
N GLY A 161 -10.42 1.28 -4.73
CA GLY A 161 -11.87 1.01 -4.73
C GLY A 161 -12.52 1.20 -6.10
N GLN A 162 -12.13 2.23 -6.86
CA GLN A 162 -12.71 2.51 -8.18
C GLN A 162 -12.21 1.55 -9.27
N GLN A 163 -10.98 1.03 -9.17
CA GLN A 163 -10.36 0.21 -10.21
C GLN A 163 -11.22 -1.00 -10.64
N PRO A 164 -11.73 -1.85 -9.73
CA PRO A 164 -12.59 -2.96 -10.13
C PRO A 164 -13.93 -2.50 -10.71
N LEU A 165 -14.49 -1.37 -10.25
CA LEU A 165 -15.72 -0.81 -10.81
C LEU A 165 -15.54 -0.37 -12.27
N ILE A 166 -14.44 0.33 -12.55
CA ILE A 166 -14.08 0.74 -13.91
C ILE A 166 -13.86 -0.48 -14.79
N SER A 167 -13.03 -1.44 -14.34
CA SER A 167 -12.69 -2.63 -15.11
C SER A 167 -13.93 -3.47 -15.45
N TYR A 168 -14.83 -3.67 -14.49
CA TYR A 168 -16.07 -4.42 -14.70
C TYR A 168 -17.02 -3.74 -15.70
N ASN A 169 -17.27 -2.43 -15.53
CA ASN A 169 -18.15 -1.68 -16.42
C ASN A 169 -17.54 -1.51 -17.82
N TYR A 170 -16.22 -1.37 -17.92
CA TYR A 170 -15.51 -1.34 -19.21
C TYR A 170 -15.65 -2.65 -19.96
N GLY A 171 -15.43 -3.80 -19.30
CA GLY A 171 -15.62 -5.11 -19.89
C GLY A 171 -17.08 -5.41 -20.28
N ALA A 172 -18.05 -4.79 -19.58
CA ALA A 172 -19.47 -4.87 -19.90
C ALA A 172 -19.91 -3.83 -20.95
N LEU A 173 -18.98 -3.08 -21.56
CA LEU A 173 -19.22 -2.01 -22.54
C LEU A 173 -20.17 -0.88 -22.03
N LYS A 174 -20.30 -0.69 -20.71
CA LYS A 174 -21.11 0.32 -20.07
C LYS A 174 -20.32 1.61 -19.85
N MET A 175 -19.94 2.28 -20.94
CA MET A 175 -19.05 3.45 -20.92
C MET A 175 -19.59 4.64 -20.11
N GLU A 176 -20.91 4.81 -20.03
CA GLU A 176 -21.56 5.83 -19.18
C GLU A 176 -21.17 5.63 -17.70
N ARG A 177 -21.27 4.40 -17.19
CA ARG A 177 -20.90 4.07 -15.81
C ARG A 177 -19.40 4.20 -15.54
N VAL A 178 -18.57 3.93 -16.55
CA VAL A 178 -17.12 4.16 -16.46
C VAL A 178 -16.81 5.64 -16.25
N LYS A 179 -17.44 6.51 -17.09
CA LYS A 179 -17.30 7.97 -16.98
C LYS A 179 -17.82 8.50 -15.65
N GLU A 180 -18.96 8.02 -15.20
CA GLU A 180 -19.56 8.40 -13.92
C GLU A 180 -18.65 8.00 -12.75
N THR A 181 -18.17 6.78 -12.71
CA THR A 181 -17.22 6.30 -11.68
C THR A 181 -15.96 7.16 -11.67
N LEU A 182 -15.38 7.45 -12.84
CA LEU A 182 -14.20 8.28 -12.97
C LEU A 182 -14.45 9.72 -12.46
N LYS A 183 -15.60 10.30 -12.82
CA LYS A 183 -16.00 11.63 -12.34
C LYS A 183 -16.06 11.71 -10.82
N TYR A 184 -16.75 10.77 -10.18
CA TYR A 184 -16.84 10.75 -8.71
C TYR A 184 -15.50 10.49 -8.04
N ALA A 185 -14.66 9.66 -8.64
CA ALA A 185 -13.32 9.43 -8.11
C ALA A 185 -12.41 10.67 -8.20
N ILE A 186 -12.49 11.42 -9.31
CA ILE A 186 -11.75 12.68 -9.45
C ILE A 186 -12.26 13.71 -8.43
N ILE A 187 -13.57 13.87 -8.30
CA ILE A 187 -14.15 14.79 -7.31
C ILE A 187 -13.71 14.40 -5.89
N GLY A 188 -13.83 13.12 -5.52
CA GLY A 188 -13.44 12.64 -4.21
C GLY A 188 -11.94 12.83 -3.93
N ALA A 189 -11.08 12.50 -4.87
CA ALA A 189 -9.64 12.71 -4.75
C ALA A 189 -9.28 14.20 -4.61
N THR A 190 -9.93 15.06 -5.40
CA THR A 190 -9.74 16.51 -5.33
C THR A 190 -10.20 17.08 -3.98
N MET A 191 -11.33 16.62 -3.46
CA MET A 191 -11.81 17.05 -2.13
C MET A 191 -10.83 16.63 -1.02
N ILE A 192 -10.33 15.40 -1.06
CA ILE A 192 -9.33 14.92 -0.09
C ILE A 192 -8.05 15.75 -0.18
N ALA A 193 -7.57 16.02 -1.40
CA ALA A 193 -6.37 16.83 -1.61
C ALA A 193 -6.56 18.28 -1.11
N LEU A 194 -7.74 18.88 -1.36
CA LEU A 194 -8.07 20.22 -0.87
C LEU A 194 -8.14 20.28 0.66
N ILE A 195 -8.76 19.29 1.29
CA ILE A 195 -8.79 19.20 2.76
C ILE A 195 -7.37 19.09 3.31
N GLY A 196 -6.55 18.22 2.71
CA GLY A 196 -5.14 18.08 3.09
C GLY A 196 -4.34 19.38 2.90
N PHE A 197 -4.53 20.07 1.78
CA PHE A 197 -3.91 21.36 1.52
C PHE A 197 -4.31 22.42 2.55
N ILE A 198 -5.59 22.55 2.85
CA ILE A 198 -6.12 23.48 3.85
C ILE A 198 -5.54 23.12 5.23
N ALA A 199 -5.54 21.84 5.61
CA ALA A 199 -5.00 21.39 6.88
C ALA A 199 -3.51 21.78 7.03
N VAL A 200 -2.70 21.51 5.99
CA VAL A 200 -1.28 21.89 6.00
C VAL A 200 -1.11 23.41 6.07
N GLN A 201 -1.89 24.17 5.28
CA GLN A 201 -1.73 25.63 5.23
C GLN A 201 -2.08 26.34 6.55
N PHE A 202 -3.13 25.89 7.21
CA PHE A 202 -3.61 26.54 8.45
C PHE A 202 -3.01 25.96 9.73
N PHE A 203 -2.60 24.70 9.71
CA PHE A 203 -2.11 23.99 10.91
C PHE A 203 -0.63 23.60 10.82
N THR A 204 0.16 24.24 9.95
CA THR A 204 1.59 23.93 9.74
C THR A 204 2.35 23.82 11.06
N LYS A 205 2.24 24.84 11.94
CA LYS A 205 2.95 24.85 13.23
C LYS A 205 2.56 23.65 14.09
N SER A 206 1.27 23.40 14.27
CA SER A 206 0.76 22.28 15.08
C SER A 206 1.18 20.92 14.52
N ILE A 207 1.21 20.78 13.20
CA ILE A 207 1.65 19.55 12.54
C ILE A 207 3.14 19.31 12.75
N VAL A 208 3.97 20.35 12.60
CA VAL A 208 5.43 20.25 12.82
C VAL A 208 5.72 19.89 14.27
N TYR A 209 5.04 20.52 15.24
CA TYR A 209 5.20 20.19 16.67
C TYR A 209 4.84 18.73 17.00
N MET A 210 3.94 18.08 16.25
CA MET A 210 3.64 16.65 16.44
C MET A 210 4.81 15.73 16.03
N PHE A 211 5.71 16.20 15.18
CA PHE A 211 6.85 15.42 14.69
C PHE A 211 8.18 15.80 15.34
N ASN A 212 8.27 17.00 15.91
CA ASN A 212 9.49 17.48 16.55
C ASN A 212 9.14 18.38 17.74
N ASP A 213 9.49 17.95 18.95
CA ASP A 213 9.29 18.72 20.20
C ASP A 213 10.27 19.90 20.32
N GLU A 214 11.33 19.92 19.53
CA GLU A 214 12.35 20.97 19.49
C GLU A 214 12.20 21.82 18.21
N ALA A 215 11.08 22.49 18.06
CA ALA A 215 10.90 23.43 16.94
C ALA A 215 11.22 24.86 17.43
N ASP A 216 12.50 25.21 17.47
CA ASP A 216 13.00 26.59 17.42
C ASP A 216 13.19 27.00 15.95
#